data_67aa540668c2114f6d62acd332ff03f3
#
_entry.id   67aa540668c2114f6d62acd332ff03f3
#
_cell.length_a   1.000
_cell.length_b   1.000
_cell.length_c   1.000
_cell.angle_alpha   90.00
_cell.angle_beta   90.00
_cell.angle_gamma   90.00
#
_symmetry.space_group_name_H-M   'P 1'
#
loop_
_entity.id
_entity.type
_entity.pdbx_description
1 polymer ?
#
loop_
_entity_poly.entity_id
_entity_poly.type
_entity_poly.pdbx_seq_one_letter_code
_entity_poly.pdbx_strand_id
1 'polypeptide(L)'
;SCLISEIERIYIDGDTICLLDRKKGGIFVYTSQGKLVSNINYYGKAPQEFSDVSAFSIDPHLNQICVYDMSSMKIKKYSYSGQFIKSYDTDVYVWDFAVLKDERNLFVHPYYARKVKYGIWMTDSLNNILKDFPLDIPEDDQFVFFNTHFNRRGDELFYYDRIYDRMMYMTSDTLY
;
A
#
# COMPACT_ATOMS: atom_id res chain seq x y z
N SER A 1 25.53 6.89 -9.03
CA SER A 1 24.61 7.60 -8.11
C SER A 1 23.19 7.34 -8.57
N CYS A 2 22.35 6.82 -7.69
CA CYS A 2 20.94 6.64 -7.99
C CYS A 2 20.23 7.98 -7.71
N LEU A 3 19.96 8.75 -8.77
CA LEU A 3 19.20 9.98 -8.64
C LEU A 3 17.70 9.64 -8.55
N ILE A 4 17.06 10.03 -7.46
CA ILE A 4 15.60 10.00 -7.31
C ILE A 4 15.02 11.12 -8.18
N SER A 5 13.93 10.82 -8.89
CA SER A 5 13.30 11.78 -9.82
C SER A 5 12.02 12.38 -9.26
N GLU A 6 11.09 11.54 -8.81
CA GLU A 6 9.78 11.96 -8.33
C GLU A 6 9.31 11.02 -7.23
N ILE A 7 9.34 11.53 -5.99
CA ILE A 7 8.90 10.74 -4.83
C ILE A 7 7.38 10.84 -4.72
N GLU A 8 6.71 9.70 -4.84
CA GLU A 8 5.27 9.61 -4.64
C GLU A 8 4.93 9.24 -3.20
N ARG A 9 5.70 8.34 -2.60
CA ARG A 9 5.46 7.86 -1.24
C ARG A 9 6.74 7.51 -0.53
N ILE A 10 6.76 7.73 0.78
CA ILE A 10 7.86 7.38 1.67
C ILE A 10 7.31 6.64 2.87
N TYR A 11 7.99 5.56 3.26
CA TYR A 11 7.84 4.91 4.56
C TYR A 11 9.17 4.88 5.29
N ILE A 12 9.13 5.10 6.59
CA ILE A 12 10.31 5.04 7.48
C ILE A 12 10.04 3.98 8.53
N ASP A 13 10.97 3.04 8.66
CA ASP A 13 10.96 1.98 9.65
C ASP A 13 12.35 1.88 10.29
N GLY A 14 12.46 2.38 11.53
CA GLY A 14 13.75 2.50 12.21
C GLY A 14 14.79 3.24 11.35
N ASP A 15 15.86 2.54 11.02
CA ASP A 15 16.94 3.06 10.15
C ASP A 15 16.70 2.83 8.65
N THR A 16 15.56 2.31 8.27
CA THR A 16 15.22 2.00 6.88
C THR A 16 14.26 3.02 6.31
N ILE A 17 14.56 3.53 5.13
CA ILE A 17 13.72 4.46 4.36
C ILE A 17 13.36 3.77 3.06
N CYS A 18 12.06 3.51 2.85
CA CYS A 18 11.51 2.97 1.61
C CYS A 18 10.77 4.09 0.88
N LEU A 19 11.08 4.28 -0.39
CA LEU A 19 10.42 5.29 -1.20
C LEU A 19 10.04 4.77 -2.57
N LEU A 20 8.87 5.18 -3.06
CA LEU A 20 8.42 4.95 -4.42
C LEU A 20 8.80 6.16 -5.28
N ASP A 21 9.62 5.92 -6.29
CA ASP A 21 9.88 6.90 -7.36
C ASP A 21 8.96 6.59 -8.55
N ARG A 22 7.91 7.40 -8.70
CA ARG A 22 6.91 7.19 -9.74
C ARG A 22 7.49 7.23 -11.15
N LYS A 23 8.38 8.17 -11.41
CA LYS A 23 8.95 8.38 -12.74
C LYS A 23 9.90 7.26 -13.15
N LYS A 24 10.63 6.71 -12.19
CA LYS A 24 11.49 5.53 -12.41
C LYS A 24 10.74 4.23 -12.23
N GLY A 25 9.54 4.31 -11.64
CA GLY A 25 8.65 3.18 -11.42
C GLY A 25 9.26 2.10 -10.52
N GLY A 26 10.05 2.47 -9.53
CA GLY A 26 10.72 1.53 -8.65
C GLY A 26 10.64 1.94 -7.19
N ILE A 27 10.86 0.96 -6.32
CA ILE A 27 10.97 1.19 -4.89
C ILE A 27 12.43 1.13 -4.49
N PHE A 28 12.89 2.20 -3.88
CA PHE A 28 14.26 2.34 -3.40
C PHE A 28 14.30 2.21 -1.90
N VAL A 29 15.22 1.43 -1.40
CA VAL A 29 15.45 1.21 0.02
C VAL A 29 16.80 1.83 0.38
N TYR A 30 16.79 2.72 1.36
CA TYR A 30 17.98 3.38 1.90
C TYR A 30 18.09 3.16 3.40
N THR A 31 19.31 3.26 3.91
CA THR A 31 19.52 3.48 5.34
C THR A 31 19.22 4.94 5.70
N SER A 32 19.01 5.23 6.98
CA SER A 32 18.84 6.60 7.50
C SER A 32 20.06 7.52 7.20
N GLN A 33 21.24 6.94 6.93
CA GLN A 33 22.44 7.66 6.50
C GLN A 33 22.50 7.90 4.99
N GLY A 34 21.45 7.53 4.23
CA GLY A 34 21.35 7.73 2.79
C GLY A 34 22.10 6.71 1.93
N LYS A 35 22.54 5.58 2.51
CA LYS A 35 23.14 4.49 1.74
C LYS A 35 22.05 3.67 1.07
N LEU A 36 22.13 3.48 -0.26
CA LEU A 36 21.23 2.58 -0.99
C LEU A 36 21.45 1.13 -0.56
N VAL A 37 20.38 0.48 -0.13
CA VAL A 37 20.32 -0.94 0.24
C VAL A 37 19.88 -1.78 -0.94
N SER A 38 18.76 -1.40 -1.57
CA SER A 38 18.20 -2.10 -2.72
C SER A 38 17.39 -1.18 -3.62
N ASN A 39 17.16 -1.64 -4.85
CA ASN A 39 16.27 -1.03 -5.83
C ASN A 39 15.40 -2.13 -6.43
N ILE A 40 14.10 -2.08 -6.13
CA ILE A 40 13.09 -3.02 -6.63
C ILE A 40 12.41 -2.36 -7.82
N ASN A 41 12.88 -2.67 -9.01
CA ASN A 41 12.37 -2.13 -10.28
C ASN A 41 12.19 -3.24 -11.33
N TYR A 42 11.67 -4.37 -10.92
CA TYR A 42 11.48 -5.54 -11.76
C TYR A 42 10.25 -5.39 -12.64
N TYR A 43 10.41 -4.74 -13.79
CA TYR A 43 9.34 -4.59 -14.77
C TYR A 43 9.18 -5.82 -15.64
N GLY A 44 7.95 -6.32 -15.72
CA GLY A 44 7.62 -7.44 -16.59
C GLY A 44 6.41 -8.24 -16.11
N LYS A 45 6.32 -9.51 -16.57
CA LYS A 45 5.20 -10.42 -16.29
C LYS A 45 5.59 -11.66 -15.50
N ALA A 46 6.87 -11.82 -15.17
CA ALA A 46 7.29 -12.94 -14.32
C ALA A 46 6.76 -12.76 -12.88
N PRO A 47 6.66 -13.83 -12.08
CA PRO A 47 6.10 -13.75 -10.73
C PRO A 47 6.71 -12.67 -9.83
N GLN A 48 8.02 -12.45 -9.98
CA GLN A 48 8.78 -11.43 -9.24
C GLN A 48 8.73 -10.03 -9.86
N GLU A 49 8.12 -9.88 -11.04
CA GLU A 49 8.04 -8.62 -11.78
C GLU A 49 6.67 -7.97 -11.59
N PHE A 50 6.60 -6.66 -11.77
CA PHE A 50 5.35 -5.90 -11.77
C PHE A 50 5.31 -4.97 -12.99
N SER A 51 4.13 -4.62 -13.43
CA SER A 51 3.94 -3.74 -14.59
C SER A 51 3.33 -2.40 -14.24
N ASP A 52 2.57 -2.34 -13.17
CA ASP A 52 1.85 -1.12 -12.76
C ASP A 52 1.74 -1.05 -11.24
N VAL A 53 2.69 -0.35 -10.62
CA VAL A 53 2.68 -0.11 -9.17
C VAL A 53 1.72 1.03 -8.87
N SER A 54 0.55 0.71 -8.35
CA SER A 54 -0.43 1.70 -7.90
C SER A 54 -0.33 2.03 -6.41
N ALA A 55 0.15 1.10 -5.62
CA ALA A 55 0.36 1.31 -4.19
C ALA A 55 1.50 0.44 -3.65
N PHE A 56 2.13 0.90 -2.58
CA PHE A 56 3.01 0.05 -1.80
C PHE A 56 2.85 0.32 -0.30
N SER A 57 3.19 -0.66 0.49
CA SER A 57 3.21 -0.60 1.96
C SER A 57 4.43 -1.32 2.49
N ILE A 58 4.74 -1.14 3.76
CA ILE A 58 5.77 -1.92 4.45
C ILE A 58 5.14 -2.78 5.53
N ASP A 59 5.75 -3.95 5.77
CA ASP A 59 5.52 -4.77 6.94
C ASP A 59 6.76 -4.69 7.83
N PRO A 60 6.77 -3.82 8.85
CA PRO A 60 7.94 -3.61 9.69
C PRO A 60 8.25 -4.82 10.58
N HIS A 61 7.27 -5.68 10.87
CA HIS A 61 7.48 -6.88 11.70
C HIS A 61 8.27 -7.96 10.96
N LEU A 62 8.09 -8.04 9.64
CA LEU A 62 8.75 -9.01 8.78
C LEU A 62 9.88 -8.41 7.94
N ASN A 63 10.14 -7.10 8.05
CA ASN A 63 11.08 -6.35 7.21
C ASN A 63 10.80 -6.55 5.71
N GLN A 64 9.53 -6.38 5.32
CA GLN A 64 9.07 -6.63 3.97
C GLN A 64 8.47 -5.38 3.33
N ILE A 65 8.63 -5.30 2.03
CA ILE A 65 7.95 -4.34 1.16
C ILE A 65 6.86 -5.10 0.42
N CYS A 66 5.64 -4.57 0.49
CA CYS A 66 4.47 -5.11 -0.18
C CYS A 66 4.06 -4.15 -1.29
N VAL A 67 4.00 -4.63 -2.52
CA VAL A 67 3.70 -3.85 -3.73
C VAL A 67 2.41 -4.35 -4.32
N TYR A 68 1.44 -3.48 -4.54
CA TYR A 68 0.25 -3.81 -5.31
C TYR A 68 0.49 -3.51 -6.79
N ASP A 69 0.48 -4.57 -7.59
CA ASP A 69 0.55 -4.51 -9.05
C ASP A 69 -0.88 -4.54 -9.60
N MET A 70 -1.36 -3.38 -10.01
CA MET A 70 -2.72 -3.18 -10.48
C MET A 70 -3.03 -4.00 -11.74
N SER A 71 -2.05 -4.15 -12.63
CA SER A 71 -2.25 -4.87 -13.90
C SER A 71 -2.49 -6.37 -13.71
N SER A 72 -1.95 -6.96 -12.65
CA SER A 72 -2.13 -8.38 -12.31
C SER A 72 -3.09 -8.60 -11.14
N MET A 73 -3.55 -7.53 -10.47
CA MET A 73 -4.33 -7.56 -9.23
C MET A 73 -3.67 -8.43 -8.14
N LYS A 74 -2.36 -8.25 -7.95
CA LYS A 74 -1.58 -9.03 -6.98
C LYS A 74 -0.83 -8.14 -6.02
N ILE A 75 -0.71 -8.60 -4.78
CA ILE A 75 0.30 -8.10 -3.87
C ILE A 75 1.54 -8.96 -4.00
N LYS A 76 2.67 -8.32 -4.20
CA LYS A 76 3.99 -8.93 -4.31
C LYS A 76 4.84 -8.48 -3.14
N LYS A 77 5.43 -9.44 -2.42
CA LYS A 77 6.25 -9.18 -1.25
C LYS A 77 7.73 -9.35 -1.56
N TYR A 78 8.52 -8.40 -1.08
CA TYR A 78 9.98 -8.39 -1.20
C TYR A 78 10.61 -8.11 0.16
N SER A 79 11.81 -8.61 0.40
CA SER A 79 12.62 -8.19 1.55
C SER A 79 13.14 -6.76 1.35
N TYR A 80 13.62 -6.12 2.41
CA TYR A 80 14.31 -4.83 2.30
C TYR A 80 15.60 -4.92 1.47
N SER A 81 16.19 -6.11 1.32
CA SER A 81 17.31 -6.34 0.39
C SER A 81 16.89 -6.49 -1.08
N GLY A 82 15.58 -6.40 -1.39
CA GLY A 82 15.03 -6.47 -2.72
C GLY A 82 14.76 -7.88 -3.26
N GLN A 83 14.88 -8.92 -2.43
CA GLN A 83 14.59 -10.29 -2.85
C GLN A 83 13.07 -10.53 -2.89
N PHE A 84 12.57 -11.10 -3.98
CA PHE A 84 11.18 -11.55 -4.07
C PHE A 84 10.91 -12.70 -3.11
N ILE A 85 9.78 -12.61 -2.39
CA ILE A 85 9.39 -13.60 -1.38
C ILE A 85 8.20 -14.41 -1.88
N LYS A 86 7.08 -13.75 -2.14
CA LYS A 86 5.84 -14.37 -2.62
C LYS A 86 4.91 -13.34 -3.29
N SER A 87 3.91 -13.84 -3.98
CA SER A 87 2.77 -13.03 -4.42
C SER A 87 1.45 -13.76 -4.15
N TYR A 88 0.38 -12.99 -4.03
CA TYR A 88 -0.98 -13.51 -3.89
C TYR A 88 -1.99 -12.58 -4.57
N ASP A 89 -3.09 -13.16 -5.03
CA ASP A 89 -4.18 -12.43 -5.69
C ASP A 89 -4.97 -11.61 -4.67
N THR A 90 -5.52 -10.48 -5.09
CA THR A 90 -6.39 -9.65 -4.23
C THR A 90 -7.87 -9.81 -4.53
N ASP A 91 -8.24 -10.46 -5.64
CA ASP A 91 -9.60 -10.63 -6.14
C ASP A 91 -10.41 -9.33 -6.31
N VAL A 92 -9.84 -8.20 -5.93
CA VAL A 92 -10.47 -6.88 -5.92
C VAL A 92 -9.50 -5.80 -6.35
N TYR A 93 -10.06 -4.77 -6.94
CA TYR A 93 -9.30 -3.56 -7.26
C TYR A 93 -9.01 -2.78 -5.98
N VAL A 94 -7.74 -2.48 -5.74
CA VAL A 94 -7.25 -1.78 -4.56
C VAL A 94 -6.70 -0.42 -4.96
N TRP A 95 -7.17 0.64 -4.31
CA TRP A 95 -6.63 1.99 -4.51
C TRP A 95 -5.39 2.23 -3.67
N ASP A 96 -5.47 1.85 -2.40
CA ASP A 96 -4.36 1.86 -1.46
C ASP A 96 -4.50 0.76 -0.44
N PHE A 97 -3.41 0.38 0.20
CA PHE A 97 -3.45 -0.64 1.23
C PHE A 97 -2.37 -0.44 2.30
N ALA A 98 -2.61 -1.03 3.46
CA ALA A 98 -1.63 -1.16 4.51
C ALA A 98 -1.57 -2.60 5.01
N VAL A 99 -0.38 -3.05 5.37
CA VAL A 99 -0.16 -4.35 6.00
C VAL A 99 -0.18 -4.18 7.51
N LEU A 100 -0.98 -4.99 8.18
CA LEU A 100 -1.07 -5.06 9.63
C LEU A 100 -0.18 -6.18 10.16
N LYS A 101 -0.05 -6.25 11.49
CA LYS A 101 0.52 -7.39 12.18
C LYS A 101 -0.26 -8.67 11.82
N ASP A 102 0.43 -9.81 11.82
CA ASP A 102 -0.13 -11.14 11.51
C ASP A 102 -0.59 -11.29 10.04
N GLU A 103 0.08 -10.59 9.12
CA GLU A 103 -0.18 -10.61 7.67
C GLU A 103 -1.61 -10.19 7.26
N ARG A 104 -2.37 -9.57 8.16
CA ARG A 104 -3.66 -8.95 7.78
C ARG A 104 -3.41 -7.71 6.92
N ASN A 105 -4.37 -7.43 6.06
CA ASN A 105 -4.30 -6.27 5.18
C ASN A 105 -5.50 -5.37 5.38
N LEU A 106 -5.28 -4.08 5.17
CA LEU A 106 -6.33 -3.08 5.02
C LEU A 106 -6.33 -2.61 3.58
N PHE A 107 -7.46 -2.71 2.91
CA PHE A 107 -7.64 -2.26 1.54
C PHE A 107 -8.61 -1.10 1.48
N VAL A 108 -8.26 -0.06 0.73
CA VAL A 108 -9.18 0.99 0.34
C VAL A 108 -9.69 0.68 -1.06
N HIS A 109 -11.01 0.57 -1.18
CA HIS A 109 -11.67 0.41 -2.47
C HIS A 109 -11.96 1.77 -3.11
N PRO A 110 -11.76 1.89 -4.43
CA PRO A 110 -12.10 3.11 -5.13
C PRO A 110 -13.62 3.27 -5.22
N TYR A 111 -14.08 4.48 -5.06
CA TYR A 111 -15.50 4.87 -5.10
C TYR A 111 -16.24 4.47 -6.39
N TYR A 112 -15.58 4.43 -7.52
CA TYR A 112 -16.22 4.15 -8.82
C TYR A 112 -16.56 2.68 -9.06
N ALA A 113 -16.20 1.78 -8.17
CA ALA A 113 -16.60 0.37 -8.28
C ALA A 113 -18.08 0.21 -7.89
N ARG A 114 -18.99 0.50 -8.80
CA ARG A 114 -20.48 0.49 -8.61
C ARG A 114 -21.06 -0.75 -7.95
N LYS A 115 -20.28 -1.81 -7.77
CA LYS A 115 -20.72 -3.08 -7.13
C LYS A 115 -20.10 -3.29 -5.75
N VAL A 116 -19.16 -2.45 -5.35
CA VAL A 116 -18.44 -2.59 -4.08
C VAL A 116 -18.70 -1.34 -3.27
N LYS A 117 -19.13 -1.51 -2.02
CA LYS A 117 -19.29 -0.38 -1.11
C LYS A 117 -17.94 0.29 -0.94
N TYR A 118 -17.90 1.61 -1.10
CA TYR A 118 -16.72 2.39 -0.73
C TYR A 118 -16.43 2.18 0.75
N GLY A 119 -15.19 1.86 1.06
CA GLY A 119 -14.82 1.57 2.43
C GLY A 119 -13.40 1.06 2.56
N ILE A 120 -13.05 0.80 3.80
CA ILE A 120 -11.81 0.12 4.16
C ILE A 120 -12.17 -1.30 4.57
N TRP A 121 -11.54 -2.29 3.94
CA TRP A 121 -11.72 -3.68 4.29
C TRP A 121 -10.47 -4.21 4.99
N MET A 122 -10.70 -4.91 6.08
CA MET A 122 -9.66 -5.73 6.72
C MET A 122 -9.80 -7.17 6.22
N THR A 123 -8.68 -7.74 5.77
CA THR A 123 -8.64 -9.14 5.34
C THR A 123 -7.56 -9.91 6.11
N ASP A 124 -7.68 -11.24 6.12
CA ASP A 124 -6.58 -12.12 6.50
C ASP A 124 -5.55 -12.28 5.37
N SER A 125 -4.54 -13.12 5.59
CA SER A 125 -3.49 -13.42 4.62
C SER A 125 -3.98 -14.22 3.39
N LEU A 126 -5.21 -14.73 3.42
CA LEU A 126 -5.89 -15.46 2.33
C LEU A 126 -6.93 -14.58 1.62
N ASN A 127 -6.97 -13.28 1.93
CA ASN A 127 -7.94 -12.29 1.44
C ASN A 127 -9.40 -12.52 1.86
N ASN A 128 -9.67 -13.36 2.86
CA ASN A 128 -11.00 -13.41 3.43
C ASN A 128 -11.29 -12.11 4.17
N ILE A 129 -12.44 -11.49 3.92
CA ILE A 129 -12.85 -10.27 4.59
C ILE A 129 -13.15 -10.60 6.06
N LEU A 130 -12.39 -10.01 6.97
CA LEU A 130 -12.59 -10.11 8.41
C LEU A 130 -13.50 -9.03 8.93
N LYS A 131 -13.37 -7.82 8.37
CA LYS A 131 -14.14 -6.65 8.80
C LYS A 131 -14.29 -5.65 7.67
N ASP A 132 -15.44 -5.00 7.63
CA ASP A 132 -15.76 -3.91 6.71
C ASP A 132 -15.98 -2.63 7.51
N PHE A 133 -15.33 -1.56 7.09
CA PHE A 133 -15.50 -0.22 7.63
C PHE A 133 -16.06 0.65 6.51
N PRO A 134 -17.40 0.72 6.37
CA PRO A 134 -18.03 1.52 5.34
C PRO A 134 -17.69 3.00 5.56
N LEU A 135 -17.32 3.67 4.48
CA LEU A 135 -17.13 5.11 4.45
C LEU A 135 -18.36 5.73 3.79
N ASP A 136 -18.84 6.82 4.38
CA ASP A 136 -19.94 7.55 3.79
C ASP A 136 -19.55 8.12 2.42
N ILE A 137 -20.52 8.22 1.53
CA ILE A 137 -20.33 8.77 0.19
C ILE A 137 -21.24 9.99 0.08
N PRO A 138 -20.75 11.14 -0.42
CA PRO A 138 -21.62 12.26 -0.74
C PRO A 138 -22.68 11.84 -1.76
N GLU A 139 -23.91 12.30 -1.60
CA GLU A 139 -25.03 12.01 -2.50
C GLU A 139 -24.82 12.55 -3.92
N ASP A 140 -23.95 13.53 -4.09
CA ASP A 140 -23.59 14.10 -5.37
C ASP A 140 -22.59 13.22 -6.10
N ASP A 141 -23.03 12.58 -7.15
CA ASP A 141 -22.38 11.59 -8.03
C ASP A 141 -21.12 12.12 -8.78
N GLN A 142 -20.37 13.04 -8.20
CA GLN A 142 -19.16 13.55 -8.82
C GLN A 142 -17.99 12.61 -8.55
N PHE A 143 -17.41 12.08 -9.62
CA PHE A 143 -16.17 11.32 -9.59
C PHE A 143 -15.05 12.16 -8.95
N VAL A 144 -14.69 11.85 -7.75
CA VAL A 144 -13.57 12.49 -7.08
C VAL A 144 -12.41 11.49 -7.02
N PHE A 145 -11.38 11.78 -7.79
CA PHE A 145 -10.11 11.05 -7.67
C PHE A 145 -9.41 11.52 -6.39
N PHE A 146 -9.29 10.63 -5.43
CA PHE A 146 -8.64 10.96 -4.15
C PHE A 146 -7.24 10.37 -4.12
N ASN A 147 -6.26 11.21 -3.84
CA ASN A 147 -4.95 10.77 -3.38
C ASN A 147 -5.02 10.56 -1.85
N THR A 148 -5.82 9.60 -1.43
CA THR A 148 -5.90 9.20 -0.02
C THR A 148 -4.92 8.06 0.20
N HIS A 149 -4.13 8.14 1.25
CA HIS A 149 -3.10 7.15 1.52
C HIS A 149 -3.11 6.76 2.99
N PHE A 150 -2.85 5.48 3.22
CA PHE A 150 -2.44 5.05 4.55
C PHE A 150 -1.07 5.64 4.88
N ASN A 151 -0.96 6.15 6.09
CA ASN A 151 0.29 6.58 6.69
C ASN A 151 0.57 5.73 7.92
N ARG A 152 1.84 5.51 8.22
CA ARG A 152 2.27 4.67 9.33
C ARG A 152 3.25 5.42 10.22
N ARG A 153 3.08 5.24 11.53
CA ARG A 153 4.06 5.65 12.55
C ARG A 153 4.24 4.47 13.53
N GLY A 154 5.31 3.70 13.35
CA GLY A 154 5.47 2.43 14.06
C GLY A 154 4.30 1.48 13.76
N ASP A 155 3.61 1.00 14.79
CA ASP A 155 2.44 0.13 14.65
C ASP A 155 1.12 0.89 14.41
N GLU A 156 1.15 2.19 14.54
CA GLU A 156 -0.02 3.04 14.33
C GLU A 156 -0.24 3.29 12.85
N LEU A 157 -1.48 3.11 12.40
CA LEU A 157 -1.92 3.43 11.05
C LEU A 157 -2.91 4.58 11.06
N PHE A 158 -2.73 5.48 10.11
CA PHE A 158 -3.61 6.62 9.89
C PHE A 158 -4.10 6.58 8.45
N TYR A 159 -5.38 6.87 8.27
CA TYR A 159 -5.99 7.06 6.97
C TYR A 159 -6.61 8.45 6.90
N TYR A 160 -6.25 9.23 5.90
CA TYR A 160 -6.85 10.52 5.67
C TYR A 160 -8.02 10.39 4.69
N ASP A 161 -9.23 10.56 5.20
CA ASP A 161 -10.46 10.61 4.41
C ASP A 161 -10.65 12.05 3.88
N ARG A 162 -10.28 12.23 2.62
CA ARG A 162 -10.36 13.54 1.98
C ARG A 162 -11.79 14.01 1.70
N ILE A 163 -12.75 13.08 1.60
CA ILE A 163 -14.16 13.43 1.37
C ILE A 163 -14.70 14.27 2.52
N TYR A 164 -14.38 13.86 3.73
CA TYR A 164 -14.87 14.51 4.95
C TYR A 164 -13.78 15.28 5.70
N ASP A 165 -12.61 15.46 5.08
CA ASP A 165 -11.47 16.19 5.67
C ASP A 165 -11.17 15.70 7.10
N ARG A 166 -11.11 14.40 7.28
CA ARG A 166 -10.89 13.78 8.59
C ARG A 166 -9.74 12.79 8.58
N MET A 167 -8.99 12.75 9.66
CA MET A 167 -7.98 11.73 9.92
C MET A 167 -8.62 10.60 10.71
N MET A 168 -8.51 9.39 10.22
CA MET A 168 -8.94 8.20 10.92
C MET A 168 -7.72 7.45 11.45
N TYR A 169 -7.82 7.00 12.67
CA TYR A 169 -6.79 6.22 13.34
C TYR A 169 -7.24 4.77 13.43
N MET A 170 -6.35 3.86 13.07
CA MET A 170 -6.61 2.43 13.12
C MET A 170 -5.70 1.76 14.13
N THR A 171 -6.32 1.04 15.03
CA THR A 171 -5.67 -0.01 15.83
C THR A 171 -5.81 -1.35 15.13
N SER A 172 -5.32 -2.41 15.75
CA SER A 172 -5.41 -3.79 15.21
C SER A 172 -6.82 -4.21 14.81
N ASP A 173 -7.87 -3.64 15.42
CA ASP A 173 -9.24 -4.12 15.27
C ASP A 173 -10.31 -3.03 15.13
N THR A 174 -9.95 -1.76 15.24
CA THR A 174 -10.92 -0.66 15.26
C THR A 174 -10.42 0.56 14.50
N LEU A 175 -11.30 1.15 13.71
CA LEU A 175 -11.12 2.44 13.05
C LEU A 175 -11.84 3.52 13.87
N TYR A 176 -11.13 4.58 14.23
CA TYR A 176 -11.65 5.72 14.99
C TYR A 176 -11.68 6.97 14.14
#